data_f9422e10432a0612a1cfa4e4acad625d
#
_entry.id   f9422e10432a0612a1cfa4e4acad625d
#
_cell.length_a   1.000
_cell.length_b   1.000
_cell.length_c   1.000
_cell.angle_alpha   90.00
_cell.angle_beta   90.00
_cell.angle_gamma   90.00
#
_symmetry.space_group_name_H-M   'P 1'
#
loop_
_entity.id
_entity.type
_entity.pdbx_description
1 polymer ?
#
loop_
_entity_poly.entity_id
_entity_poly.type
_entity_poly.pdbx_seq_one_letter_code
_entity_poly.pdbx_strand_id
1 'polypeptide(L)'
;MRTRRTFSVLRFISLGLLLVSIILVAMRLVTFSRVRSLLPAGLIVAGVPVGGLDRQGAAQRLMEVYSFPVMLRYNGSAILLQPSVVDFSLDVENMLALANVERTQKVFWEDFWDYLWGRTTFPTQIPLRATISEQRLRAYLTDVALRYDQPAESAMPIPGSANFQAGKTGEALDVEAAVPMIEAALYSLDNREVTLPLKRVSPTRPAFQNLDVLLKQTLKVAGFDGLAGIYLLDLQNAKELHFAYQNGEDVSVQPDIAFTASSIIKIPIMVAAFRRMGDQSDSETMKLLSDMIDKSGNEAADWLMDRVIDPTRAPLEVTEDMKALGLQNTFLAGYFSFGSPLLALIQTPANQRSDVNTDADAYSQTTPSDIGMLLEDIYQCAQDGGGALPAVFPGEITQTECQAMNSYLIKNRLPVLLTAGLPEATPIAHKHGWVTVNGVINTIGDAGIIYSPGGNYIMVVFLYHPEQLIWESASTLVSNLSTAVYNFYNLPEQ
;
A
#
# COMPACT_ATOMS: atom_id res chain seq x y z
N MET A 1 -79.47 -79.39 38.00
CA MET A 1 -79.87 -77.99 37.66
C MET A 1 -78.89 -76.95 38.22
N ARG A 2 -77.57 -76.95 37.86
CA ARG A 2 -76.61 -75.97 38.31
C ARG A 2 -75.77 -75.24 37.20
N THR A 3 -76.03 -75.52 35.94
CA THR A 3 -75.15 -74.98 34.83
C THR A 3 -75.76 -73.78 34.16
N ARG A 4 -77.04 -73.41 34.33
CA ARG A 4 -77.64 -72.23 33.65
C ARG A 4 -77.38 -70.86 34.30
N ARG A 5 -77.09 -70.78 35.63
CA ARG A 5 -76.88 -69.51 36.36
C ARG A 5 -75.46 -68.95 36.13
N THR A 6 -74.46 -69.78 36.03
CA THR A 6 -73.05 -69.38 35.77
C THR A 6 -72.87 -68.75 34.40
N PHE A 7 -73.61 -69.22 33.36
CA PHE A 7 -73.55 -68.64 31.98
C PHE A 7 -74.12 -67.23 31.93
N SER A 8 -75.11 -66.89 32.72
CA SER A 8 -75.68 -65.52 32.75
C SER A 8 -74.80 -64.53 33.47
N VAL A 9 -74.13 -64.89 34.59
CA VAL A 9 -73.18 -64.01 35.31
C VAL A 9 -71.96 -63.75 34.46
N LEU A 10 -71.41 -64.76 33.77
CA LEU A 10 -70.29 -64.54 32.82
C LEU A 10 -70.59 -63.56 31.70
N ARG A 11 -71.87 -63.63 31.15
CA ARG A 11 -72.34 -62.69 30.13
C ARG A 11 -72.42 -61.23 30.64
N PHE A 12 -72.90 -61.02 31.86
CA PHE A 12 -72.99 -59.70 32.48
C PHE A 12 -71.58 -59.18 32.82
N ILE A 13 -70.68 -60.01 33.27
CA ILE A 13 -69.22 -59.60 33.50
C ILE A 13 -68.59 -59.28 32.14
N SER A 14 -68.77 -60.13 31.12
CA SER A 14 -68.19 -59.84 29.80
C SER A 14 -68.77 -58.59 29.16
N LEU A 15 -70.06 -58.31 29.31
CA LEU A 15 -70.68 -57.07 28.86
C LEU A 15 -70.20 -55.85 29.61
N GLY A 16 -70.01 -56.00 30.99
CA GLY A 16 -69.44 -54.96 31.81
C GLY A 16 -67.97 -54.59 31.41
N LEU A 17 -67.17 -55.63 31.19
CA LEU A 17 -65.78 -55.48 30.75
C LEU A 17 -65.70 -54.81 29.33
N LEU A 18 -66.66 -55.26 28.44
CA LEU A 18 -66.75 -54.71 27.09
C LEU A 18 -67.12 -53.18 27.14
N LEU A 19 -68.12 -52.85 28.00
CA LEU A 19 -68.52 -51.47 28.21
C LEU A 19 -67.41 -50.61 28.75
N VAL A 20 -66.67 -51.12 29.76
CA VAL A 20 -65.46 -50.41 30.35
C VAL A 20 -64.41 -50.26 29.26
N SER A 21 -64.14 -51.28 28.44
CA SER A 21 -63.19 -51.20 27.36
C SER A 21 -63.57 -50.15 26.31
N ILE A 22 -64.84 -50.07 25.93
CA ILE A 22 -65.34 -49.03 25.01
C ILE A 22 -65.21 -47.68 25.59
N ILE A 23 -65.50 -47.45 26.88
CA ILE A 23 -65.35 -46.17 27.55
C ILE A 23 -63.85 -45.74 27.60
N LEU A 24 -62.98 -46.68 27.92
CA LEU A 24 -61.52 -46.41 27.94
C LEU A 24 -60.98 -46.06 26.55
N VAL A 25 -61.43 -46.83 25.52
CA VAL A 25 -61.02 -46.51 24.13
C VAL A 25 -61.59 -45.16 23.70
N ALA A 26 -62.81 -44.80 24.04
CA ALA A 26 -63.45 -43.53 23.76
C ALA A 26 -62.68 -42.38 24.49
N MET A 27 -62.34 -42.57 25.75
CA MET A 27 -61.53 -41.59 26.46
C MET A 27 -60.14 -41.40 25.81
N ARG A 28 -59.48 -42.48 25.43
CA ARG A 28 -58.20 -42.44 24.70
C ARG A 28 -58.35 -41.79 23.35
N LEU A 29 -59.44 -42.02 22.61
CA LEU A 29 -59.72 -41.40 21.32
C LEU A 29 -59.91 -39.88 21.45
N VAL A 30 -60.63 -39.41 22.48
CA VAL A 30 -60.81 -37.98 22.76
C VAL A 30 -59.45 -37.35 23.15
N THR A 31 -58.66 -38.02 23.97
CA THR A 31 -57.34 -37.56 24.35
C THR A 31 -56.41 -37.51 23.14
N PHE A 32 -56.40 -38.53 22.31
CA PHE A 32 -55.66 -38.60 21.09
C PHE A 32 -56.05 -37.49 20.08
N SER A 33 -57.37 -37.27 19.90
CA SER A 33 -57.86 -36.21 19.03
C SER A 33 -57.35 -34.82 19.45
N ARG A 34 -57.27 -34.56 20.77
CA ARG A 34 -56.67 -33.31 21.31
C ARG A 34 -55.16 -33.25 21.08
N VAL A 35 -54.46 -34.33 21.35
CA VAL A 35 -52.99 -34.41 21.12
C VAL A 35 -52.65 -34.27 19.63
N ARG A 36 -53.45 -34.86 18.75
CA ARG A 36 -53.25 -34.77 17.30
C ARG A 36 -53.50 -33.36 16.73
N SER A 37 -54.19 -32.47 17.43
CA SER A 37 -54.34 -31.06 17.06
C SER A 37 -53.04 -30.26 17.29
N LEU A 38 -52.11 -30.79 18.11
CA LEU A 38 -50.81 -30.24 18.39
C LEU A 38 -49.73 -30.82 17.46
N LEU A 39 -48.55 -30.22 17.42
CA LEU A 39 -47.41 -30.77 16.68
C LEU A 39 -46.93 -32.11 17.32
N PRO A 40 -46.46 -33.07 16.51
CA PRO A 40 -46.03 -34.38 17.00
C PRO A 40 -45.01 -34.29 18.14
N ALA A 41 -45.19 -35.16 19.15
CA ALA A 41 -44.23 -35.20 20.27
C ALA A 41 -42.81 -35.50 19.75
N GLY A 42 -41.83 -34.74 20.20
CA GLY A 42 -40.42 -34.86 19.80
C GLY A 42 -40.07 -34.16 18.48
N LEU A 43 -41.03 -33.48 17.82
CA LEU A 43 -40.74 -32.74 16.60
C LEU A 43 -39.76 -31.57 16.89
N ILE A 44 -38.71 -31.49 16.07
CA ILE A 44 -37.69 -30.44 16.14
C ILE A 44 -37.77 -29.63 14.84
N VAL A 45 -37.96 -28.32 14.95
CA VAL A 45 -37.96 -27.39 13.83
C VAL A 45 -36.82 -26.44 13.99
N ALA A 46 -35.96 -26.34 12.99
CA ALA A 46 -34.78 -25.45 13.05
C ALA A 46 -33.95 -25.68 14.31
N GLY A 47 -33.78 -26.91 14.78
CA GLY A 47 -33.09 -27.25 16.00
C GLY A 47 -33.85 -26.98 17.30
N VAL A 48 -35.01 -26.31 17.24
CA VAL A 48 -35.84 -25.97 18.41
C VAL A 48 -36.90 -27.04 18.62
N PRO A 49 -37.05 -27.65 19.83
CA PRO A 49 -38.09 -28.58 20.15
C PRO A 49 -39.45 -27.86 20.24
N VAL A 50 -40.36 -28.23 19.35
CA VAL A 50 -41.71 -27.65 19.24
C VAL A 50 -42.82 -28.69 19.40
N GLY A 51 -42.47 -29.95 19.69
CA GLY A 51 -43.45 -31.03 19.90
C GLY A 51 -44.42 -30.70 21.03
N GLY A 52 -45.69 -31.00 20.86
CA GLY A 52 -46.76 -30.74 21.83
C GLY A 52 -47.23 -29.28 21.86
N LEU A 53 -46.69 -28.37 21.07
CA LEU A 53 -47.19 -27.01 20.90
C LEU A 53 -48.23 -26.96 19.75
N ASP A 54 -49.10 -25.96 19.82
CA ASP A 54 -49.90 -25.57 18.67
C ASP A 54 -49.06 -24.71 17.68
N ARG A 55 -49.62 -24.40 16.52
CA ARG A 55 -48.93 -23.64 15.48
C ARG A 55 -48.47 -22.28 15.99
N GLN A 56 -49.26 -21.59 16.79
CA GLN A 56 -48.95 -20.26 17.30
C GLN A 56 -47.85 -20.30 18.36
N GLY A 57 -47.93 -21.27 19.28
CA GLY A 57 -46.88 -21.46 20.32
C GLY A 57 -45.54 -21.88 19.70
N ALA A 58 -45.58 -22.73 18.65
CA ALA A 58 -44.37 -23.10 17.93
C ALA A 58 -43.73 -21.90 17.19
N ALA A 59 -44.56 -21.06 16.54
CA ALA A 59 -44.09 -19.84 15.89
C ALA A 59 -43.44 -18.88 16.89
N GLN A 60 -44.10 -18.65 18.03
CA GLN A 60 -43.61 -17.79 19.09
C GLN A 60 -42.28 -18.31 19.65
N ARG A 61 -42.19 -19.64 19.89
CA ARG A 61 -40.97 -20.26 20.41
C ARG A 61 -39.79 -20.14 19.46
N LEU A 62 -40.01 -20.33 18.16
CA LEU A 62 -39.00 -20.13 17.12
C LEU A 62 -38.51 -18.68 17.08
N MET A 63 -39.43 -17.72 17.06
CA MET A 63 -39.08 -16.30 17.06
C MET A 63 -38.35 -15.88 18.32
N GLU A 64 -38.76 -16.37 19.49
CA GLU A 64 -38.10 -16.09 20.77
C GLU A 64 -36.63 -16.54 20.76
N VAL A 65 -36.37 -17.79 20.34
CA VAL A 65 -35.03 -18.37 20.34
C VAL A 65 -34.10 -17.67 19.36
N TYR A 66 -34.58 -17.37 18.14
CA TYR A 66 -33.75 -16.74 17.11
C TYR A 66 -33.66 -15.20 17.23
N SER A 67 -34.43 -14.57 18.11
CA SER A 67 -34.32 -13.16 18.44
C SER A 67 -33.14 -12.83 19.38
N PHE A 68 -32.53 -13.82 20.01
CA PHE A 68 -31.37 -13.57 20.86
C PHE A 68 -30.22 -12.92 20.06
N PRO A 69 -29.52 -11.92 20.62
CA PRO A 69 -28.44 -11.24 19.94
C PRO A 69 -27.24 -12.17 19.70
N VAL A 70 -26.48 -11.87 18.66
CA VAL A 70 -25.15 -12.46 18.46
C VAL A 70 -24.12 -11.54 19.13
N MET A 71 -23.24 -12.11 19.93
CA MET A 71 -22.17 -11.40 20.59
C MET A 71 -20.94 -11.33 19.66
N LEU A 72 -20.58 -10.12 19.23
CA LEU A 72 -19.39 -9.85 18.44
C LEU A 72 -18.27 -9.39 19.37
N ARG A 73 -17.10 -10.01 19.25
CA ARG A 73 -15.91 -9.60 19.99
C ARG A 73 -14.94 -8.87 19.09
N TYR A 74 -14.73 -7.59 19.35
CA TYR A 74 -13.76 -6.75 18.69
C TYR A 74 -12.65 -6.38 19.68
N ASN A 75 -11.45 -6.94 19.53
CA ASN A 75 -10.26 -6.63 20.36
C ASN A 75 -10.59 -6.53 21.88
N GLY A 76 -11.32 -7.52 22.39
CA GLY A 76 -11.76 -7.55 23.80
C GLY A 76 -13.07 -6.83 24.11
N SER A 77 -13.56 -5.93 23.25
CA SER A 77 -14.86 -5.28 23.39
C SER A 77 -15.98 -6.20 22.93
N ALA A 78 -17.08 -6.24 23.70
CA ALA A 78 -18.29 -6.99 23.36
C ALA A 78 -19.34 -6.08 22.72
N ILE A 79 -19.79 -6.45 21.53
CA ILE A 79 -20.80 -5.73 20.75
C ILE A 79 -21.97 -6.68 20.52
N LEU A 80 -23.19 -6.25 20.84
CA LEU A 80 -24.39 -7.04 20.64
C LEU A 80 -25.06 -6.71 19.30
N LEU A 81 -25.07 -7.67 18.40
CA LEU A 81 -25.77 -7.59 17.14
C LEU A 81 -27.20 -8.17 17.31
N GLN A 82 -28.20 -7.31 17.26
CA GLN A 82 -29.60 -7.74 17.20
C GLN A 82 -29.91 -8.28 15.80
N PRO A 83 -30.51 -9.49 15.65
CA PRO A 83 -30.83 -10.07 14.36
C PRO A 83 -31.69 -9.17 13.46
N SER A 84 -32.58 -8.39 14.05
CA SER A 84 -33.45 -7.44 13.34
C SER A 84 -32.70 -6.31 12.63
N VAL A 85 -31.50 -5.94 13.11
CA VAL A 85 -30.67 -4.88 12.49
C VAL A 85 -30.21 -5.25 11.08
N VAL A 86 -30.02 -6.55 10.84
CA VAL A 86 -29.57 -7.09 9.58
C VAL A 86 -30.69 -7.77 8.77
N ASP A 87 -31.96 -7.47 9.13
CA ASP A 87 -33.16 -8.09 8.54
C ASP A 87 -33.13 -9.61 8.58
N PHE A 88 -32.54 -10.19 9.63
CA PHE A 88 -32.64 -11.63 9.82
C PHE A 88 -34.09 -11.99 10.14
N SER A 89 -34.72 -12.75 9.26
CA SER A 89 -36.11 -13.17 9.37
C SER A 89 -36.28 -14.64 9.11
N LEU A 90 -37.06 -15.30 9.97
CA LEU A 90 -37.42 -16.72 9.84
C LEU A 90 -38.55 -16.87 8.87
N ASP A 91 -38.48 -17.85 7.99
CA ASP A 91 -39.62 -18.33 7.17
C ASP A 91 -40.48 -19.31 7.99
N VAL A 92 -41.09 -18.76 9.04
CA VAL A 92 -41.88 -19.53 10.00
C VAL A 92 -43.05 -20.23 9.32
N GLU A 93 -43.69 -19.58 8.35
CA GLU A 93 -44.84 -20.15 7.65
C GLU A 93 -44.51 -21.45 6.90
N ASN A 94 -43.43 -21.42 6.12
CA ASN A 94 -43.01 -22.61 5.36
C ASN A 94 -42.47 -23.72 6.29
N MET A 95 -41.73 -23.36 7.35
CA MET A 95 -41.28 -24.37 8.31
C MET A 95 -42.45 -25.04 9.04
N LEU A 96 -43.45 -24.28 9.49
CA LEU A 96 -44.63 -24.83 10.15
C LEU A 96 -45.60 -25.53 9.18
N ALA A 97 -45.60 -25.13 7.91
CA ALA A 97 -46.31 -25.87 6.88
C ALA A 97 -45.72 -27.30 6.69
N LEU A 98 -44.41 -27.41 6.63
CA LEU A 98 -43.69 -28.69 6.61
C LEU A 98 -43.99 -29.51 7.86
N ALA A 99 -43.96 -28.88 9.05
CA ALA A 99 -44.30 -29.52 10.32
C ALA A 99 -45.76 -30.08 10.29
N ASN A 100 -46.68 -29.37 9.67
CA ASN A 100 -48.07 -29.80 9.54
C ASN A 100 -48.22 -30.96 8.53
N VAL A 101 -47.45 -30.98 7.46
CA VAL A 101 -47.41 -32.13 6.52
C VAL A 101 -46.97 -33.39 7.27
N GLU A 102 -45.87 -33.31 8.06
CA GLU A 102 -45.44 -34.45 8.89
C GLU A 102 -46.52 -34.92 9.82
N ARG A 103 -47.26 -34.01 10.46
CA ARG A 103 -48.40 -34.35 11.32
C ARG A 103 -49.53 -35.10 10.61
N THR A 104 -49.76 -34.82 9.32
CA THR A 104 -50.90 -35.36 8.55
C THR A 104 -50.56 -36.54 7.65
N GLN A 105 -49.29 -36.98 7.61
CA GLN A 105 -48.83 -38.07 6.74
C GLN A 105 -49.51 -39.40 7.05
N LYS A 106 -49.77 -39.71 8.35
CA LYS A 106 -50.42 -40.95 8.74
C LYS A 106 -51.95 -40.85 8.71
N VAL A 107 -52.61 -41.95 8.28
CA VAL A 107 -54.06 -42.08 8.36
C VAL A 107 -54.46 -42.06 9.86
N PHE A 108 -55.61 -41.41 10.16
CA PHE A 108 -56.08 -41.19 11.54
C PHE A 108 -56.09 -42.48 12.38
N TRP A 109 -56.56 -43.57 11.83
CA TRP A 109 -56.69 -44.83 12.57
C TRP A 109 -55.37 -45.57 12.77
N GLU A 110 -54.43 -45.45 11.88
CA GLU A 110 -53.06 -45.98 12.04
C GLU A 110 -52.33 -45.25 13.18
N ASP A 111 -52.40 -43.94 13.16
CA ASP A 111 -51.79 -43.08 14.16
C ASP A 111 -52.41 -43.27 15.54
N PHE A 112 -53.78 -43.49 15.60
CA PHE A 112 -54.48 -43.83 16.83
C PHE A 112 -54.05 -45.19 17.41
N TRP A 113 -53.84 -46.20 16.56
CA TRP A 113 -53.33 -47.49 17.00
C TRP A 113 -51.88 -47.38 17.52
N ASP A 114 -50.99 -46.62 16.83
CA ASP A 114 -49.63 -46.37 17.29
C ASP A 114 -49.63 -45.65 18.66
N TYR A 115 -50.53 -44.69 18.85
CA TYR A 115 -50.74 -44.00 20.13
C TYR A 115 -51.21 -44.94 21.24
N LEU A 116 -52.16 -45.82 20.97
CA LEU A 116 -52.69 -46.78 21.94
C LEU A 116 -51.62 -47.75 22.44
N TRP A 117 -50.71 -48.17 21.56
CA TRP A 117 -49.67 -49.15 21.89
C TRP A 117 -48.34 -48.47 22.26
N GLY A 118 -48.32 -47.15 22.42
CA GLY A 118 -47.13 -46.38 22.78
C GLY A 118 -46.01 -46.47 21.76
N ARG A 119 -46.28 -46.70 20.50
CA ARG A 119 -45.30 -46.72 19.42
C ARG A 119 -44.98 -45.31 19.01
N THR A 120 -43.83 -44.77 19.46
CA THR A 120 -43.31 -43.46 19.08
C THR A 120 -42.63 -43.57 17.72
N THR A 121 -43.08 -42.82 16.72
CA THR A 121 -42.33 -42.57 15.51
C THR A 121 -41.37 -41.42 15.81
N PHE A 122 -40.09 -41.57 15.46
CA PHE A 122 -39.14 -40.48 15.58
C PHE A 122 -39.52 -39.42 14.52
N PRO A 123 -39.84 -38.20 14.92
CA PRO A 123 -40.21 -37.15 13.98
C PRO A 123 -39.00 -36.69 13.17
N THR A 124 -39.24 -36.35 11.93
CA THR A 124 -38.30 -35.78 11.01
C THR A 124 -37.85 -34.42 11.54
N GLN A 125 -36.53 -34.10 11.44
CA GLN A 125 -36.01 -32.77 11.74
C GLN A 125 -36.30 -31.86 10.55
N ILE A 126 -36.92 -30.70 10.82
CA ILE A 126 -37.17 -29.67 9.81
C ILE A 126 -36.06 -28.70 9.85
N PRO A 127 -35.31 -28.47 8.73
CA PRO A 127 -34.19 -27.55 8.68
C PRO A 127 -34.63 -26.10 8.85
N LEU A 128 -33.72 -25.27 9.34
CA LEU A 128 -33.89 -23.82 9.44
C LEU A 128 -34.08 -23.22 8.04
N ARG A 129 -35.08 -22.36 7.91
CA ARG A 129 -35.26 -21.46 6.76
C ARG A 129 -35.30 -20.03 7.26
N ALA A 130 -34.32 -19.24 6.87
CA ALA A 130 -34.21 -17.84 7.25
C ALA A 130 -33.57 -17.06 6.10
N THR A 131 -33.78 -15.76 6.10
CA THR A 131 -33.16 -14.82 5.18
C THR A 131 -32.44 -13.73 5.97
N ILE A 132 -31.39 -13.17 5.37
CA ILE A 132 -30.62 -12.07 5.93
C ILE A 132 -30.31 -11.04 4.83
N SER A 133 -30.22 -9.79 5.18
CA SER A 133 -29.71 -8.75 4.28
C SER A 133 -28.22 -8.59 4.43
N GLU A 134 -27.43 -9.19 3.54
CA GLU A 134 -25.97 -9.03 3.49
C GLU A 134 -25.58 -7.55 3.39
N GLN A 135 -26.32 -6.76 2.61
CA GLN A 135 -26.09 -5.32 2.48
C GLN A 135 -26.19 -4.61 3.83
N ARG A 136 -27.20 -4.91 4.64
CA ARG A 136 -27.33 -4.32 5.98
C ARG A 136 -26.28 -4.83 6.95
N LEU A 137 -25.89 -6.09 6.85
CA LEU A 137 -24.80 -6.65 7.65
C LEU A 137 -23.50 -5.94 7.34
N ARG A 138 -23.16 -5.75 6.06
CA ARG A 138 -21.97 -4.98 5.65
C ARG A 138 -22.00 -3.53 6.14
N ALA A 139 -23.15 -2.87 6.00
CA ALA A 139 -23.31 -1.50 6.52
C ALA A 139 -23.13 -1.41 8.04
N TYR A 140 -23.68 -2.37 8.78
CA TYR A 140 -23.48 -2.47 10.23
C TYR A 140 -22.01 -2.69 10.60
N LEU A 141 -21.32 -3.60 9.91
CA LEU A 141 -19.89 -3.86 10.15
C LEU A 141 -19.01 -2.66 9.79
N THR A 142 -19.38 -1.92 8.75
CA THR A 142 -18.70 -0.64 8.42
C THR A 142 -18.88 0.39 9.54
N ASP A 143 -20.07 0.49 10.14
CA ASP A 143 -20.30 1.38 11.29
C ASP A 143 -19.52 0.91 12.53
N VAL A 144 -19.41 -0.41 12.75
CA VAL A 144 -18.55 -0.97 13.81
C VAL A 144 -17.09 -0.62 13.55
N ALA A 145 -16.61 -0.77 12.32
CA ALA A 145 -15.26 -0.40 11.92
C ALA A 145 -14.96 1.07 12.22
N LEU A 146 -15.86 1.99 11.82
CA LEU A 146 -15.70 3.41 12.08
C LEU A 146 -15.58 3.78 13.58
N ARG A 147 -16.14 2.96 14.46
CA ARG A 147 -16.12 3.22 15.93
C ARG A 147 -14.97 2.54 16.65
N TYR A 148 -14.51 1.40 16.18
CA TYR A 148 -13.59 0.53 16.90
C TYR A 148 -12.24 0.35 16.22
N ASP A 149 -12.12 0.61 14.91
CA ASP A 149 -10.85 0.53 14.21
C ASP A 149 -9.86 1.54 14.79
N GLN A 150 -8.62 1.11 14.89
CA GLN A 150 -7.50 1.96 15.28
C GLN A 150 -6.72 2.31 14.01
N PRO A 151 -6.81 3.55 13.52
CA PRO A 151 -6.07 3.95 12.33
C PRO A 151 -4.56 3.87 12.60
N ALA A 152 -3.81 3.53 11.55
CA ALA A 152 -2.36 3.61 11.62
C ALA A 152 -1.92 5.07 11.79
N GLU A 153 -0.97 5.31 12.67
CA GLU A 153 -0.33 6.63 12.83
C GLU A 153 0.86 6.72 11.87
N SER A 154 0.92 7.78 11.07
CA SER A 154 2.05 8.01 10.17
C SER A 154 3.33 8.28 10.95
N ALA A 155 4.48 7.89 10.37
CA ALA A 155 5.77 8.27 10.92
C ALA A 155 5.95 9.80 10.89
N MET A 156 6.64 10.34 11.89
CA MET A 156 6.87 11.78 12.05
C MET A 156 8.37 12.09 12.09
N PRO A 157 8.82 13.19 11.47
CA PRO A 157 10.24 13.58 11.56
C PRO A 157 10.64 13.89 13.01
N ILE A 158 11.84 13.45 13.40
CA ILE A 158 12.43 13.77 14.71
C ILE A 158 13.20 15.08 14.57
N PRO A 159 12.79 16.16 15.24
CA PRO A 159 13.47 17.45 15.14
C PRO A 159 14.96 17.36 15.49
N GLY A 160 15.82 17.92 14.64
CA GLY A 160 17.27 17.91 14.83
C GLY A 160 17.97 16.57 14.53
N SER A 161 17.30 15.65 13.85
CA SER A 161 17.83 14.35 13.45
C SER A 161 17.46 14.05 12.00
N ALA A 162 18.27 13.26 11.31
CA ALA A 162 17.94 12.72 9.97
C ALA A 162 16.96 11.52 10.03
N ASN A 163 16.31 11.30 11.16
CA ASN A 163 15.47 10.13 11.40
C ASN A 163 14.00 10.49 11.54
N PHE A 164 13.17 9.46 11.36
CA PHE A 164 11.73 9.50 11.63
C PHE A 164 11.39 8.66 12.85
N GLN A 165 10.52 9.18 13.70
CA GLN A 165 9.84 8.36 14.70
C GLN A 165 8.92 7.39 13.94
N ALA A 166 9.06 6.09 14.22
CA ALA A 166 8.23 5.08 13.59
C ALA A 166 6.74 5.37 13.81
N GLY A 167 5.96 5.21 12.75
CA GLY A 167 4.51 5.25 12.85
C GLY A 167 4.00 4.03 13.62
N LYS A 168 2.77 4.07 14.10
CA LYS A 168 2.15 2.92 14.75
C LYS A 168 1.28 2.14 13.76
N THR A 169 1.41 0.83 13.77
CA THR A 169 0.52 -0.07 13.02
C THR A 169 -0.90 0.06 13.56
N GLY A 170 -1.86 0.25 12.67
CA GLY A 170 -3.27 0.24 12.98
C GLY A 170 -3.88 -1.16 12.92
N GLU A 171 -5.10 -1.28 13.44
CA GLU A 171 -5.93 -2.47 13.32
C GLU A 171 -7.29 -2.08 12.74
N ALA A 172 -7.74 -2.79 11.73
CA ALA A 172 -9.02 -2.57 11.09
C ALA A 172 -9.81 -3.86 10.96
N LEU A 173 -11.13 -3.77 11.03
CA LEU A 173 -12.02 -4.90 10.81
C LEU A 173 -11.89 -5.45 9.40
N ASP A 174 -11.72 -6.76 9.28
CA ASP A 174 -11.86 -7.46 8.01
C ASP A 174 -13.35 -7.79 7.78
N VAL A 175 -14.07 -6.85 7.15
CA VAL A 175 -15.50 -6.98 6.90
C VAL A 175 -15.81 -8.20 6.02
N GLU A 176 -14.97 -8.47 5.01
CA GLU A 176 -15.19 -9.60 4.10
C GLU A 176 -15.09 -10.96 4.82
N ALA A 177 -14.12 -11.09 5.70
CA ALA A 177 -13.97 -12.30 6.50
C ALA A 177 -15.02 -12.41 7.63
N ALA A 178 -15.50 -11.28 8.15
CA ALA A 178 -16.48 -11.25 9.24
C ALA A 178 -17.90 -11.66 8.80
N VAL A 179 -18.32 -11.29 7.57
CA VAL A 179 -19.67 -11.57 7.06
C VAL A 179 -20.05 -13.03 7.18
N PRO A 180 -19.33 -14.00 6.58
CA PRO A 180 -19.73 -15.42 6.66
C PRO A 180 -19.71 -15.97 8.10
N MET A 181 -18.87 -15.47 8.97
CA MET A 181 -18.80 -15.89 10.37
C MET A 181 -20.05 -15.45 11.15
N ILE A 182 -20.52 -14.24 10.91
CA ILE A 182 -21.72 -13.71 11.56
C ILE A 182 -22.97 -14.36 11.00
N GLU A 183 -23.04 -14.60 9.70
CA GLU A 183 -24.12 -15.36 9.09
C GLU A 183 -24.23 -16.75 9.72
N ALA A 184 -23.12 -17.49 9.82
CA ALA A 184 -23.11 -18.79 10.48
C ALA A 184 -23.61 -18.74 11.94
N ALA A 185 -23.25 -17.70 12.69
CA ALA A 185 -23.70 -17.49 14.06
C ALA A 185 -25.19 -17.14 14.16
N LEU A 186 -25.75 -16.39 13.21
CA LEU A 186 -27.18 -16.09 13.15
C LEU A 186 -28.00 -17.33 12.84
N TYR A 187 -27.47 -18.26 12.04
CA TYR A 187 -28.11 -19.55 11.75
C TYR A 187 -27.88 -20.62 12.86
N SER A 188 -27.04 -20.35 13.84
CA SER A 188 -26.74 -21.27 14.94
C SER A 188 -27.62 -20.99 16.17
N LEU A 189 -27.96 -22.05 16.92
CA LEU A 189 -28.62 -21.94 18.23
C LEU A 189 -27.62 -21.79 19.37
N ASP A 190 -26.51 -22.54 19.30
CA ASP A 190 -25.58 -22.71 20.42
C ASP A 190 -24.35 -21.84 20.29
N ASN A 191 -23.94 -21.52 19.05
CA ASN A 191 -22.73 -20.73 18.80
C ASN A 191 -23.11 -19.32 18.28
N ARG A 192 -23.44 -18.45 19.22
CA ARG A 192 -23.83 -17.05 18.96
C ARG A 192 -22.79 -16.04 19.42
N GLU A 193 -21.54 -16.45 19.47
CA GLU A 193 -20.40 -15.59 19.76
C GLU A 193 -19.41 -15.64 18.58
N VAL A 194 -19.02 -14.49 18.07
CA VAL A 194 -18.08 -14.34 16.95
C VAL A 194 -16.95 -13.41 17.33
N THR A 195 -15.73 -13.91 17.30
CA THR A 195 -14.54 -13.05 17.38
C THR A 195 -14.30 -12.48 15.98
N LEU A 196 -14.40 -11.16 15.86
CA LEU A 196 -14.25 -10.46 14.58
C LEU A 196 -12.80 -10.53 14.10
N PRO A 197 -12.59 -10.91 12.84
CA PRO A 197 -11.25 -10.93 12.25
C PRO A 197 -10.74 -9.50 12.04
N LEU A 198 -9.49 -9.25 12.46
CA LEU A 198 -8.83 -7.96 12.30
C LEU A 198 -7.67 -8.10 11.33
N LYS A 199 -7.46 -7.08 10.50
CA LYS A 199 -6.30 -6.94 9.63
C LYS A 199 -5.41 -5.81 10.14
N ARG A 200 -4.10 -6.00 10.05
CA ARG A 200 -3.12 -4.96 10.35
C ARG A 200 -3.10 -3.94 9.22
N VAL A 201 -3.06 -2.67 9.58
CA VAL A 201 -2.90 -1.54 8.66
C VAL A 201 -1.54 -0.92 8.91
N SER A 202 -0.63 -1.07 7.95
CA SER A 202 0.71 -0.49 8.07
C SER A 202 0.67 1.04 8.11
N PRO A 203 1.60 1.68 8.85
CA PRO A 203 1.75 3.12 8.84
C PRO A 203 1.96 3.64 7.41
N THR A 204 1.33 4.77 7.09
CA THR A 204 1.60 5.44 5.83
C THR A 204 2.91 6.21 5.90
N ARG A 205 3.61 6.30 4.75
CA ARG A 205 4.78 7.18 4.62
C ARG A 205 4.38 8.63 4.95
N PRO A 206 5.23 9.42 5.60
CA PRO A 206 4.99 10.85 5.81
C PRO A 206 4.75 11.57 4.47
N ALA A 207 4.07 12.70 4.51
CA ALA A 207 3.92 13.52 3.32
C ALA A 207 5.26 14.15 2.89
N PHE A 208 5.41 14.48 1.61
CA PHE A 208 6.60 15.18 1.10
C PHE A 208 6.86 16.51 1.81
N GLN A 209 5.78 17.20 2.29
CA GLN A 209 5.92 18.39 3.11
C GLN A 209 6.67 18.14 4.42
N ASN A 210 6.51 16.99 5.04
CA ASN A 210 7.26 16.62 6.24
C ASN A 210 8.74 16.40 5.94
N LEU A 211 9.04 15.86 4.75
CA LEU A 211 10.43 15.71 4.28
C LEU A 211 11.05 17.07 3.97
N ASP A 212 10.34 17.98 3.29
CA ASP A 212 10.81 19.35 3.04
C ASP A 212 11.21 20.05 4.34
N VAL A 213 10.33 20.02 5.33
CA VAL A 213 10.60 20.60 6.65
C VAL A 213 11.84 19.96 7.30
N LEU A 214 11.98 18.64 7.23
CA LEU A 214 13.12 17.92 7.80
C LEU A 214 14.44 18.31 7.12
N LEU A 215 14.48 18.38 5.78
CA LEU A 215 15.67 18.76 5.04
C LEU A 215 16.09 20.21 5.36
N LYS A 216 15.15 21.15 5.41
CA LYS A 216 15.41 22.54 5.80
C LYS A 216 15.88 22.64 7.26
N GLN A 217 15.30 21.86 8.16
CA GLN A 217 15.80 21.77 9.55
C GLN A 217 17.21 21.20 9.63
N THR A 218 17.56 20.22 8.80
CA THR A 218 18.92 19.65 8.74
C THR A 218 19.93 20.70 8.31
N LEU A 219 19.63 21.52 7.28
CA LEU A 219 20.43 22.64 6.85
C LEU A 219 20.63 23.67 8.00
N LYS A 220 19.55 24.03 8.68
CA LYS A 220 19.54 24.98 9.78
C LYS A 220 20.33 24.51 11.00
N VAL A 221 20.17 23.24 11.39
CA VAL A 221 20.87 22.63 12.54
C VAL A 221 22.38 22.49 12.25
N ALA A 222 22.73 22.21 10.99
CA ALA A 222 24.14 22.22 10.56
C ALA A 222 24.78 23.62 10.56
N GLY A 223 24.01 24.68 10.77
CA GLY A 223 24.48 26.06 10.73
C GLY A 223 24.94 26.47 9.33
N PHE A 224 24.37 25.88 8.28
CA PHE A 224 24.74 26.18 6.90
C PHE A 224 24.17 27.54 6.49
N ASP A 225 25.08 28.48 6.21
CA ASP A 225 24.79 29.87 5.84
C ASP A 225 24.97 30.16 4.35
N GLY A 226 25.39 29.15 3.56
CA GLY A 226 25.43 29.22 2.11
C GLY A 226 24.09 28.98 1.46
N LEU A 227 24.11 28.79 0.14
CA LEU A 227 22.94 28.43 -0.67
C LEU A 227 22.93 26.92 -0.92
N ALA A 228 21.82 26.24 -0.58
CA ALA A 228 21.56 24.87 -0.93
C ALA A 228 20.45 24.81 -2.00
N GLY A 229 20.70 24.10 -3.11
CA GLY A 229 19.69 23.75 -4.12
C GLY A 229 19.42 22.25 -4.07
N ILE A 230 18.17 21.85 -3.88
CA ILE A 230 17.79 20.44 -3.71
C ILE A 230 16.63 20.10 -4.65
N TYR A 231 16.80 18.99 -5.38
CA TYR A 231 15.76 18.38 -6.18
C TYR A 231 15.64 16.91 -5.79
N LEU A 232 14.41 16.45 -5.58
CA LEU A 232 14.06 15.08 -5.25
C LEU A 232 12.86 14.66 -6.10
N LEU A 233 12.93 13.51 -6.75
CA LEU A 233 11.84 12.92 -7.52
C LEU A 233 11.57 11.48 -7.05
N ASP A 234 10.34 11.21 -6.63
CA ASP A 234 9.86 9.85 -6.33
C ASP A 234 9.50 9.14 -7.64
N LEU A 235 10.27 8.11 -7.99
CA LEU A 235 10.11 7.37 -9.25
C LEU A 235 8.92 6.41 -9.26
N GLN A 236 8.20 6.22 -8.14
CA GLN A 236 6.99 5.40 -8.08
C GLN A 236 5.71 6.16 -8.42
N ASN A 237 5.69 7.47 -8.11
CA ASN A 237 4.46 8.26 -8.24
C ASN A 237 4.68 9.66 -8.87
N ALA A 238 5.89 9.92 -9.37
CA ALA A 238 6.32 11.17 -9.97
C ALA A 238 6.10 12.41 -9.08
N LYS A 239 6.11 12.25 -7.75
CA LYS A 239 6.08 13.39 -6.83
C LYS A 239 7.45 14.01 -6.74
N GLU A 240 7.45 15.33 -6.83
CA GLU A 240 8.65 16.17 -6.82
C GLU A 240 8.73 17.03 -5.57
N LEU A 241 9.93 17.20 -5.06
CA LEU A 241 10.30 18.20 -4.06
C LEU A 241 11.48 18.99 -4.61
N HIS A 242 11.27 20.28 -4.89
CA HIS A 242 12.27 21.17 -5.44
C HIS A 242 12.28 22.48 -4.64
N PHE A 243 13.41 22.77 -4.00
CA PHE A 243 13.57 23.99 -3.25
C PHE A 243 15.02 24.46 -3.23
N ALA A 244 15.21 25.73 -2.96
CA ALA A 244 16.48 26.30 -2.58
C ALA A 244 16.37 27.03 -1.23
N TYR A 245 17.45 27.00 -0.45
CA TYR A 245 17.45 27.48 0.92
C TYR A 245 18.76 28.22 1.23
N GLN A 246 18.66 29.43 1.74
CA GLN A 246 19.82 30.26 2.08
C GLN A 246 19.56 31.02 3.38
N ASN A 247 20.51 31.02 4.28
CA ASN A 247 20.46 31.80 5.53
C ASN A 247 19.17 31.59 6.37
N GLY A 248 18.59 30.42 6.30
CA GLY A 248 17.35 30.12 7.05
C GLY A 248 16.05 30.43 6.31
N GLU A 249 16.11 30.89 5.07
CA GLU A 249 14.96 31.30 4.26
C GLU A 249 14.87 30.54 2.93
N ASP A 250 13.65 30.38 2.43
CA ASP A 250 13.42 29.81 1.10
C ASP A 250 13.81 30.81 0.01
N VAL A 251 14.51 30.32 -1.01
CA VAL A 251 14.83 31.05 -2.23
C VAL A 251 13.99 30.49 -3.36
N SER A 252 13.41 31.35 -4.18
CA SER A 252 12.61 30.92 -5.35
C SER A 252 13.44 30.04 -6.29
N VAL A 253 12.85 28.96 -6.77
CA VAL A 253 13.40 28.07 -7.81
C VAL A 253 12.71 28.28 -9.17
N GLN A 254 12.08 29.43 -9.37
CA GLN A 254 11.43 29.78 -10.63
C GLN A 254 11.81 31.21 -11.05
N PRO A 255 12.71 31.39 -12.02
CA PRO A 255 13.53 30.34 -12.69
C PRO A 255 14.43 29.58 -11.72
N ASP A 256 14.85 28.37 -12.09
CA ASP A 256 15.78 27.57 -11.25
C ASP A 256 17.12 28.29 -11.06
N ILE A 257 18.00 27.78 -10.24
CA ILE A 257 19.28 28.40 -9.88
C ILE A 257 20.41 27.69 -10.62
N ALA A 258 21.22 28.46 -11.36
CA ALA A 258 22.39 27.93 -12.02
C ALA A 258 23.52 27.69 -11.01
N PHE A 259 24.11 26.52 -11.02
CA PHE A 259 25.34 26.17 -10.32
C PHE A 259 26.42 25.79 -11.32
N THR A 260 27.67 25.97 -10.97
CA THR A 260 28.76 25.35 -11.72
C THR A 260 28.55 23.85 -11.74
N ALA A 261 28.41 23.27 -12.93
CA ALA A 261 28.11 21.83 -13.06
C ALA A 261 29.27 20.95 -12.57
N SER A 262 30.51 21.46 -12.61
CA SER A 262 31.70 20.72 -12.23
C SER A 262 31.74 19.34 -12.92
N SER A 263 32.09 18.27 -12.21
CA SER A 263 32.12 16.93 -12.80
C SER A 263 30.74 16.28 -13.00
N ILE A 264 29.66 16.91 -12.56
CA ILE A 264 28.30 16.43 -12.86
C ILE A 264 27.99 16.57 -14.35
N ILE A 265 28.59 17.54 -15.07
CA ILE A 265 28.44 17.71 -16.52
C ILE A 265 28.91 16.48 -17.33
N LYS A 266 29.65 15.57 -16.71
CA LYS A 266 30.05 14.30 -17.34
C LYS A 266 28.89 13.35 -17.58
N ILE A 267 27.73 13.55 -16.92
CA ILE A 267 26.48 12.84 -17.27
C ILE A 267 25.98 13.32 -18.65
N PRO A 268 25.76 14.62 -18.94
CA PRO A 268 25.51 15.12 -20.28
C PRO A 268 26.51 14.66 -21.34
N ILE A 269 27.82 14.72 -21.05
CA ILE A 269 28.87 14.24 -21.97
C ILE A 269 28.68 12.75 -22.28
N MET A 270 28.39 11.92 -21.27
CA MET A 270 28.13 10.51 -21.43
C MET A 270 26.91 10.26 -22.36
N VAL A 271 25.81 10.96 -22.15
CA VAL A 271 24.60 10.88 -22.99
C VAL A 271 24.93 11.24 -24.45
N ALA A 272 25.63 12.36 -24.67
CA ALA A 272 26.04 12.81 -26.00
C ALA A 272 26.99 11.83 -26.69
N ALA A 273 27.88 11.17 -25.94
CA ALA A 273 28.76 10.14 -26.45
C ALA A 273 27.97 8.89 -26.85
N PHE A 274 27.10 8.36 -25.95
CA PHE A 274 26.26 7.19 -26.26
C PHE A 274 25.37 7.41 -27.47
N ARG A 275 24.82 8.62 -27.66
CA ARG A 275 24.05 9.00 -28.83
C ARG A 275 24.82 8.77 -30.17
N ARG A 276 26.17 8.93 -30.14
CA ARG A 276 27.00 8.92 -31.36
C ARG A 276 27.89 7.66 -31.51
N MET A 277 28.01 6.84 -30.47
CA MET A 277 28.91 5.67 -30.52
C MET A 277 28.41 4.53 -31.41
N GLY A 278 27.09 4.35 -31.54
CA GLY A 278 26.49 3.18 -32.20
C GLY A 278 26.87 1.84 -31.54
N ASP A 279 26.53 0.74 -32.20
CA ASP A 279 26.68 -0.63 -31.66
C ASP A 279 28.15 -1.12 -31.52
N GLN A 280 29.13 -0.40 -32.05
CA GLN A 280 30.55 -0.84 -32.09
C GLN A 280 31.47 0.15 -31.38
N SER A 281 31.36 0.22 -30.06
CA SER A 281 32.34 0.95 -29.27
C SER A 281 33.63 0.13 -29.08
N ASP A 282 34.76 0.72 -29.48
CA ASP A 282 36.07 0.09 -29.26
C ASP A 282 36.53 0.14 -27.79
N SER A 283 37.53 -0.67 -27.44
CA SER A 283 38.02 -0.78 -26.07
C SER A 283 38.60 0.51 -25.49
N GLU A 284 39.10 1.42 -26.34
CA GLU A 284 39.64 2.73 -25.90
C GLU A 284 38.51 3.68 -25.53
N THR A 285 37.48 3.78 -26.32
CA THR A 285 36.27 4.56 -26.02
C THR A 285 35.61 4.12 -24.72
N MET A 286 35.46 2.79 -24.52
CA MET A 286 34.93 2.23 -23.28
C MET A 286 35.81 2.55 -22.05
N LYS A 287 37.14 2.58 -22.25
CA LYS A 287 38.08 2.96 -21.20
C LYS A 287 37.95 4.45 -20.87
N LEU A 288 37.84 5.32 -21.86
CA LEU A 288 37.65 6.76 -21.66
C LEU A 288 36.35 7.05 -20.89
N LEU A 289 35.23 6.38 -21.23
CA LEU A 289 33.97 6.42 -20.49
C LEU A 289 34.17 6.03 -19.02
N SER A 290 34.83 4.91 -18.78
CA SER A 290 35.10 4.45 -17.39
C SER A 290 35.98 5.45 -16.64
N ASP A 291 37.06 5.91 -17.23
CA ASP A 291 37.98 6.87 -16.59
C ASP A 291 37.28 8.24 -16.34
N MET A 292 36.39 8.67 -17.24
CA MET A 292 35.58 9.88 -17.08
C MET A 292 34.58 9.78 -15.93
N ILE A 293 33.85 8.66 -15.82
CA ILE A 293 32.81 8.50 -14.80
C ILE A 293 33.38 8.03 -13.47
N ASP A 294 34.15 6.93 -13.45
CA ASP A 294 34.64 6.32 -12.21
C ASP A 294 35.72 7.16 -11.53
N LYS A 295 36.71 7.64 -12.29
CA LYS A 295 37.82 8.44 -11.78
C LYS A 295 37.59 9.95 -11.88
N SER A 296 36.46 10.34 -12.48
CA SER A 296 36.17 11.75 -12.77
C SER A 296 37.25 12.47 -13.59
N GLY A 297 37.92 11.72 -14.51
CA GLY A 297 39.02 12.24 -15.32
C GLY A 297 38.59 13.33 -16.29
N ASN A 298 39.20 14.52 -16.21
CA ASN A 298 38.94 15.65 -17.11
C ASN A 298 39.53 15.38 -18.50
N GLU A 299 40.78 14.92 -18.54
CA GLU A 299 41.46 14.54 -19.78
C GLU A 299 40.72 13.42 -20.54
N ALA A 300 40.19 12.41 -19.81
CA ALA A 300 39.38 11.37 -20.40
C ALA A 300 38.08 11.92 -20.99
N ALA A 301 37.46 12.94 -20.35
CA ALA A 301 36.27 13.62 -20.88
C ALA A 301 36.57 14.37 -22.18
N ASP A 302 37.67 15.14 -22.21
CA ASP A 302 38.08 15.87 -23.41
C ASP A 302 38.38 14.94 -24.58
N TRP A 303 39.14 13.85 -24.33
CA TRP A 303 39.45 12.88 -25.37
C TRP A 303 38.24 12.09 -25.86
N LEU A 304 37.30 11.80 -24.97
CA LEU A 304 36.04 11.17 -25.36
C LEU A 304 35.23 12.10 -26.25
N MET A 305 35.13 13.38 -25.90
CA MET A 305 34.44 14.38 -26.68
C MET A 305 35.06 14.55 -28.09
N ASP A 306 36.37 14.72 -28.18
CA ASP A 306 37.08 14.85 -29.45
C ASP A 306 36.93 13.62 -30.34
N ARG A 307 36.98 12.42 -29.75
CA ARG A 307 36.97 11.16 -30.47
C ARG A 307 35.57 10.76 -30.96
N VAL A 308 34.53 11.01 -30.15
CA VAL A 308 33.21 10.41 -30.35
C VAL A 308 32.16 11.46 -30.76
N ILE A 309 32.26 12.68 -30.24
CA ILE A 309 31.23 13.68 -30.43
C ILE A 309 31.60 14.58 -31.63
N ASP A 310 32.59 15.41 -31.48
CA ASP A 310 33.12 16.32 -32.54
C ASP A 310 34.52 16.80 -32.15
N PRO A 311 35.53 16.74 -33.07
CA PRO A 311 36.90 17.12 -32.75
C PRO A 311 37.14 18.62 -32.45
N THR A 312 36.14 19.48 -32.67
CA THR A 312 36.28 20.92 -32.56
C THR A 312 35.18 21.60 -31.76
N ARG A 313 33.99 21.04 -31.73
CA ARG A 313 32.79 21.63 -31.17
C ARG A 313 32.05 20.78 -30.14
N ALA A 314 32.64 19.67 -29.75
CA ALA A 314 31.96 18.70 -28.86
C ALA A 314 31.27 19.32 -27.64
N PRO A 315 31.87 20.30 -26.91
CA PRO A 315 31.16 20.95 -25.81
C PRO A 315 29.82 21.59 -26.22
N LEU A 316 29.78 22.24 -27.40
CA LEU A 316 28.55 22.86 -27.89
C LEU A 316 27.53 21.80 -28.38
N GLU A 317 28.00 20.69 -28.94
CA GLU A 317 27.12 19.57 -29.33
C GLU A 317 26.47 18.95 -28.09
N VAL A 318 27.19 18.78 -26.97
CA VAL A 318 26.62 18.37 -25.67
C VAL A 318 25.53 19.36 -25.23
N THR A 319 25.78 20.64 -25.36
CA THR A 319 24.80 21.68 -25.04
C THR A 319 23.55 21.60 -25.90
N GLU A 320 23.71 21.37 -27.20
CA GLU A 320 22.60 21.24 -28.13
C GLU A 320 21.75 19.99 -27.84
N ASP A 321 22.40 18.88 -27.46
CA ASP A 321 21.72 17.67 -27.03
C ASP A 321 20.85 17.92 -25.76
N MET A 322 21.40 18.61 -24.77
CA MET A 322 20.65 18.97 -23.54
C MET A 322 19.47 19.88 -23.86
N LYS A 323 19.65 20.89 -24.73
CA LYS A 323 18.54 21.74 -25.17
C LYS A 323 17.46 20.96 -25.91
N ALA A 324 17.85 20.01 -26.75
CA ALA A 324 16.90 19.14 -27.46
C ALA A 324 16.04 18.31 -26.48
N LEU A 325 16.60 17.88 -25.34
CA LEU A 325 15.89 17.21 -24.25
C LEU A 325 15.05 18.15 -23.37
N GLY A 326 15.09 19.48 -23.63
CA GLY A 326 14.37 20.47 -22.82
C GLY A 326 15.16 21.01 -21.62
N LEU A 327 16.39 20.58 -21.43
CA LEU A 327 17.26 20.98 -20.29
C LEU A 327 17.93 22.31 -20.62
N GLN A 328 17.17 23.40 -20.50
CA GLN A 328 17.53 24.73 -21.00
C GLN A 328 18.66 25.41 -20.21
N ASN A 329 18.92 24.98 -18.98
CA ASN A 329 19.92 25.58 -18.09
C ASN A 329 21.21 24.75 -17.97
N THR A 330 21.28 23.61 -18.67
CA THR A 330 22.45 22.72 -18.65
C THR A 330 23.26 22.91 -19.93
N PHE A 331 24.52 23.33 -19.76
CA PHE A 331 25.42 23.55 -20.90
C PHE A 331 26.88 23.27 -20.57
N LEU A 332 27.64 23.00 -21.63
CA LEU A 332 29.10 22.94 -21.68
C LEU A 332 29.57 23.81 -22.83
N ALA A 333 30.42 24.83 -22.53
CA ALA A 333 30.86 25.83 -23.47
C ALA A 333 32.39 25.81 -23.71
N GLY A 334 33.08 24.78 -23.26
CA GLY A 334 34.52 24.58 -23.50
C GLY A 334 35.03 23.28 -22.92
N TYR A 335 36.28 22.95 -23.24
CA TYR A 335 36.95 21.76 -22.75
C TYR A 335 37.52 21.96 -21.35
N PHE A 336 37.88 20.89 -20.65
CA PHE A 336 38.43 20.91 -19.31
C PHE A 336 39.92 21.21 -19.30
N SER A 337 40.63 21.03 -20.43
CA SER A 337 42.09 21.26 -20.54
C SER A 337 42.42 22.69 -20.27
N PHE A 338 43.46 22.90 -19.43
CA PHE A 338 43.89 24.24 -19.04
C PHE A 338 44.23 25.12 -20.24
N GLY A 339 43.66 26.31 -20.30
CA GLY A 339 43.85 27.26 -21.39
C GLY A 339 42.96 27.03 -22.61
N SER A 340 42.05 26.04 -22.57
CA SER A 340 41.04 25.89 -23.60
C SER A 340 40.17 27.14 -23.74
N PRO A 341 39.88 27.60 -24.97
CA PRO A 341 39.04 28.79 -25.18
C PRO A 341 37.59 28.52 -24.79
N LEU A 342 36.90 29.55 -24.29
CA LEU A 342 35.44 29.54 -24.19
C LEU A 342 34.88 29.62 -25.60
N LEU A 343 34.11 28.61 -26.02
CA LEU A 343 33.60 28.48 -27.38
C LEU A 343 32.35 29.36 -27.62
N ALA A 344 31.58 29.62 -26.56
CA ALA A 344 30.38 30.44 -26.60
C ALA A 344 30.05 31.04 -25.23
N LEU A 345 29.45 32.23 -25.23
CA LEU A 345 28.78 32.76 -24.02
C LEU A 345 27.33 32.33 -24.06
N ILE A 346 26.94 31.50 -23.10
CA ILE A 346 25.59 30.90 -23.04
C ILE A 346 24.79 31.59 -21.94
N GLN A 347 23.66 32.17 -22.35
CA GLN A 347 22.67 32.75 -21.45
C GLN A 347 21.50 31.82 -21.29
N THR A 348 21.09 31.60 -20.03
CA THR A 348 19.94 30.74 -19.67
C THR A 348 19.04 31.49 -18.68
N PRO A 349 17.77 31.09 -18.55
CA PRO A 349 16.90 31.70 -17.53
C PRO A 349 17.51 31.64 -16.10
N ALA A 350 18.21 30.57 -15.78
CA ALA A 350 18.80 30.37 -14.46
C ALA A 350 20.01 31.27 -14.20
N ASN A 351 20.90 31.48 -15.19
CA ASN A 351 22.10 32.29 -15.00
C ASN A 351 21.91 33.81 -15.27
N GLN A 352 20.69 34.19 -15.71
CA GLN A 352 20.32 35.60 -15.87
C GLN A 352 19.61 36.18 -14.63
N ARG A 353 19.48 35.40 -13.57
CA ARG A 353 18.89 35.87 -12.30
C ARG A 353 19.76 36.95 -11.66
N SER A 354 19.10 37.98 -11.12
CA SER A 354 19.75 39.08 -10.41
C SER A 354 19.61 39.00 -8.88
N ASP A 355 18.69 38.17 -8.43
CA ASP A 355 18.37 37.98 -6.99
C ASP A 355 19.22 36.89 -6.32
N VAL A 356 19.81 35.98 -7.12
CA VAL A 356 20.70 34.93 -6.65
C VAL A 356 21.96 34.90 -7.50
N ASN A 357 23.13 34.84 -6.85
CA ASN A 357 24.42 34.69 -7.52
C ASN A 357 25.17 33.53 -6.91
N THR A 358 25.54 32.53 -7.70
CA THR A 358 26.35 31.38 -7.32
C THR A 358 27.78 31.46 -7.87
N ASP A 359 28.13 32.56 -8.49
CA ASP A 359 29.38 32.71 -9.23
C ASP A 359 29.69 31.55 -10.17
N ALA A 360 28.60 31.12 -10.88
CA ALA A 360 28.64 29.93 -11.70
C ALA A 360 29.60 30.09 -12.89
N ASP A 361 30.44 29.05 -13.10
CA ASP A 361 31.45 29.02 -14.15
C ASP A 361 30.83 29.23 -15.55
N ALA A 362 31.46 30.09 -16.37
CA ALA A 362 31.02 30.31 -17.73
C ALA A 362 31.23 29.11 -18.67
N TYR A 363 32.05 28.13 -18.28
CA TYR A 363 32.33 26.93 -19.09
C TYR A 363 31.30 25.85 -18.93
N SER A 364 30.75 25.65 -17.71
CA SER A 364 29.74 24.59 -17.51
C SER A 364 28.77 24.93 -16.38
N GLN A 365 27.49 24.87 -16.68
CA GLN A 365 26.44 25.11 -15.70
C GLN A 365 25.33 24.07 -15.82
N THR A 366 24.64 23.87 -14.71
CA THR A 366 23.41 23.09 -14.65
C THR A 366 22.54 23.62 -13.51
N THR A 367 21.33 23.08 -13.37
CA THR A 367 20.43 23.33 -12.26
C THR A 367 20.06 22.01 -11.58
N PRO A 368 19.60 22.02 -10.31
CA PRO A 368 19.13 20.80 -9.65
C PRO A 368 18.03 20.09 -10.44
N SER A 369 17.07 20.83 -11.03
CA SER A 369 15.99 20.22 -11.78
C SER A 369 16.45 19.65 -13.14
N ASP A 370 17.28 20.37 -13.91
CA ASP A 370 17.74 19.89 -15.22
C ASP A 370 18.49 18.55 -15.09
N ILE A 371 19.41 18.45 -14.12
CA ILE A 371 20.20 17.23 -13.96
C ILE A 371 19.37 16.11 -13.34
N GLY A 372 18.38 16.46 -12.50
CA GLY A 372 17.41 15.50 -11.99
C GLY A 372 16.55 14.90 -13.10
N MET A 373 16.03 15.71 -14.02
CA MET A 373 15.27 15.27 -15.18
C MET A 373 16.12 14.39 -16.11
N LEU A 374 17.40 14.75 -16.35
CA LEU A 374 18.29 13.90 -17.16
C LEU A 374 18.50 12.51 -16.55
N LEU A 375 18.62 12.42 -15.23
CA LEU A 375 18.71 11.14 -14.53
C LEU A 375 17.40 10.37 -14.61
N GLU A 376 16.24 11.04 -14.57
CA GLU A 376 14.94 10.43 -14.80
C GLU A 376 14.84 9.84 -16.21
N ASP A 377 15.25 10.59 -17.23
CA ASP A 377 15.26 10.14 -18.61
C ASP A 377 16.14 8.89 -18.81
N ILE A 378 17.33 8.86 -18.20
CA ILE A 378 18.21 7.68 -18.20
C ILE A 378 17.52 6.51 -17.48
N TYR A 379 16.89 6.76 -16.34
CA TYR A 379 16.19 5.73 -15.57
C TYR A 379 15.02 5.12 -16.34
N GLN A 380 14.11 5.95 -16.86
CA GLN A 380 12.95 5.48 -17.62
C GLN A 380 13.37 4.70 -18.87
N CYS A 381 14.32 5.22 -19.63
CA CYS A 381 14.85 4.54 -20.80
C CYS A 381 15.52 3.20 -20.43
N ALA A 382 16.27 3.14 -19.35
CA ALA A 382 16.91 1.89 -18.90
C ALA A 382 15.89 0.83 -18.42
N GLN A 383 14.76 1.24 -17.85
CA GLN A 383 13.73 0.34 -17.33
C GLN A 383 12.88 -0.28 -18.44
N ASP A 384 12.32 0.52 -19.33
CA ASP A 384 11.31 0.07 -20.29
C ASP A 384 11.59 0.50 -21.76
N GLY A 385 12.68 1.22 -22.01
CA GLY A 385 13.01 1.75 -23.32
C GLY A 385 12.20 2.96 -23.73
N GLY A 386 11.45 3.57 -22.81
CA GLY A 386 10.64 4.77 -23.01
C GLY A 386 11.34 6.06 -22.55
N GLY A 387 10.58 7.15 -22.42
CA GLY A 387 11.06 8.45 -21.95
C GLY A 387 11.61 9.37 -23.05
N ALA A 388 12.19 10.51 -22.64
CA ALA A 388 12.61 11.55 -23.55
C ALA A 388 13.81 11.14 -24.42
N LEU A 389 14.77 10.39 -23.89
CA LEU A 389 15.98 10.01 -24.65
C LEU A 389 15.66 9.29 -25.96
N PRO A 390 14.94 8.16 -25.98
CA PRO A 390 14.60 7.50 -27.25
C PRO A 390 13.57 8.28 -28.08
N ALA A 391 12.77 9.14 -27.48
CA ALA A 391 11.81 9.96 -28.22
C ALA A 391 12.46 11.11 -28.97
N VAL A 392 13.48 11.75 -28.39
CA VAL A 392 14.22 12.86 -28.99
C VAL A 392 15.33 12.37 -29.91
N PHE A 393 15.96 11.22 -29.59
CA PHE A 393 17.06 10.62 -30.35
C PHE A 393 16.69 9.20 -30.86
N PRO A 394 15.66 9.09 -31.72
CA PRO A 394 15.13 7.80 -32.13
C PRO A 394 16.16 7.00 -32.95
N GLY A 395 16.45 5.78 -32.50
CA GLY A 395 17.43 4.89 -33.10
C GLY A 395 18.89 5.23 -32.80
N GLU A 396 19.16 6.35 -32.12
CA GLU A 396 20.50 6.75 -31.67
C GLU A 396 20.71 6.36 -30.19
N ILE A 397 19.66 6.47 -29.36
CA ILE A 397 19.65 6.01 -27.97
C ILE A 397 18.51 5.01 -27.79
N THR A 398 18.87 3.81 -27.33
CA THR A 398 17.91 2.72 -27.03
C THR A 398 18.04 2.31 -25.56
N GLN A 399 17.18 1.37 -25.14
CA GLN A 399 17.23 0.82 -23.78
C GLN A 399 18.63 0.27 -23.44
N THR A 400 19.32 -0.32 -24.40
CA THR A 400 20.66 -0.90 -24.18
C THR A 400 21.69 0.15 -23.79
N GLU A 401 21.71 1.30 -24.51
CA GLU A 401 22.60 2.42 -24.19
C GLU A 401 22.25 3.02 -22.81
N CYS A 402 20.97 3.15 -22.49
CA CYS A 402 20.53 3.66 -21.20
C CYS A 402 20.91 2.74 -20.04
N GLN A 403 20.80 1.43 -20.22
CA GLN A 403 21.27 0.43 -19.25
C GLN A 403 22.79 0.48 -19.06
N ALA A 404 23.54 0.72 -20.14
CA ALA A 404 24.98 0.89 -20.09
C ALA A 404 25.34 2.19 -19.32
N MET A 405 24.71 3.33 -19.64
CA MET A 405 24.91 4.59 -18.92
C MET A 405 24.62 4.43 -17.41
N ASN A 406 23.50 3.84 -17.06
CA ASN A 406 23.16 3.55 -15.66
C ASN A 406 24.21 2.67 -14.98
N SER A 407 24.74 1.66 -15.69
CA SER A 407 25.78 0.76 -15.18
C SER A 407 27.10 1.49 -14.92
N TYR A 408 27.47 2.47 -15.75
CA TYR A 408 28.64 3.32 -15.50
C TYR A 408 28.45 4.16 -14.24
N LEU A 409 27.30 4.79 -14.06
CA LEU A 409 27.00 5.61 -12.89
C LEU A 409 26.98 4.80 -11.58
N ILE A 410 26.49 3.54 -11.60
CA ILE A 410 26.49 2.63 -10.45
C ILE A 410 27.92 2.24 -10.02
N LYS A 411 28.88 2.17 -10.95
CA LYS A 411 30.26 1.82 -10.64
C LYS A 411 31.00 2.91 -9.88
N ASN A 412 30.53 4.13 -9.94
CA ASN A 412 31.12 5.25 -9.19
C ASN A 412 30.83 5.10 -7.69
N ARG A 413 31.79 4.54 -6.95
CA ARG A 413 31.61 4.20 -5.52
C ARG A 413 32.49 5.06 -4.61
N LEU A 414 32.58 6.36 -4.87
CA LEU A 414 33.27 7.23 -3.91
C LEU A 414 32.39 7.37 -2.65
N PRO A 415 32.85 6.90 -1.47
CA PRO A 415 32.03 6.85 -0.24
C PRO A 415 31.92 8.22 0.44
N VAL A 416 31.49 9.23 -0.30
CA VAL A 416 31.30 10.61 0.17
C VAL A 416 29.95 11.13 -0.30
N LEU A 417 29.55 12.28 0.20
CA LEU A 417 28.35 13.01 -0.19
C LEU A 417 27.08 12.13 -0.09
N LEU A 418 26.31 11.97 -1.15
CA LEU A 418 25.07 11.16 -1.13
C LEU A 418 25.35 9.71 -0.69
N THR A 419 26.42 9.09 -1.22
CA THR A 419 26.78 7.70 -0.91
C THR A 419 27.05 7.49 0.57
N ALA A 420 27.69 8.45 1.24
CA ALA A 420 28.03 8.36 2.66
C ALA A 420 26.79 8.38 3.58
N GLY A 421 25.64 8.85 3.08
CA GLY A 421 24.37 8.88 3.80
C GLY A 421 23.52 7.63 3.63
N LEU A 422 23.95 6.69 2.79
CA LEU A 422 23.21 5.47 2.47
C LEU A 422 23.80 4.25 3.19
N PRO A 423 22.99 3.23 3.52
CA PRO A 423 23.51 1.94 3.94
C PRO A 423 24.48 1.34 2.89
N GLU A 424 25.52 0.66 3.33
CA GLU A 424 26.63 0.17 2.49
C GLU A 424 26.21 -0.64 1.25
N ALA A 425 25.11 -1.38 1.34
CA ALA A 425 24.60 -2.22 0.25
C ALA A 425 23.61 -1.50 -0.69
N THR A 426 23.32 -0.23 -0.47
CA THR A 426 22.34 0.50 -1.29
C THR A 426 22.95 0.88 -2.64
N PRO A 427 22.42 0.37 -3.77
CA PRO A 427 22.91 0.78 -5.08
C PRO A 427 22.56 2.25 -5.35
N ILE A 428 23.52 2.99 -5.87
CA ILE A 428 23.33 4.36 -6.32
C ILE A 428 24.04 4.56 -7.67
N ALA A 429 23.30 5.07 -8.65
CA ALA A 429 23.85 5.52 -9.92
C ALA A 429 24.03 7.04 -9.84
N HIS A 430 25.26 7.53 -9.66
CA HIS A 430 25.48 8.94 -9.37
C HIS A 430 26.74 9.52 -9.98
N LYS A 431 26.80 10.85 -10.00
CA LYS A 431 28.01 11.63 -10.29
C LYS A 431 28.08 12.84 -9.38
N HIS A 432 29.16 12.90 -8.64
CA HIS A 432 29.51 14.04 -7.80
C HIS A 432 30.51 14.98 -8.49
N GLY A 433 30.60 16.20 -7.98
CA GLY A 433 31.57 17.18 -8.42
C GLY A 433 31.74 18.31 -7.41
N TRP A 434 32.90 18.95 -7.48
CA TRP A 434 33.21 20.17 -6.73
C TRP A 434 34.12 21.07 -7.52
N VAL A 435 34.11 22.34 -7.20
CA VAL A 435 34.96 23.36 -7.81
C VAL A 435 35.90 23.94 -6.77
N THR A 436 37.19 24.03 -7.14
CA THR A 436 38.20 24.68 -6.34
C THR A 436 38.68 25.94 -7.06
N VAL A 437 38.42 27.10 -6.48
CA VAL A 437 38.87 28.40 -6.98
C VAL A 437 39.93 28.96 -6.00
N ASN A 438 41.10 29.27 -6.51
CA ASN A 438 42.24 29.79 -5.67
C ASN A 438 42.55 28.91 -4.44
N GLY A 439 42.36 27.59 -4.54
CA GLY A 439 42.64 26.66 -3.45
C GLY A 439 41.50 26.46 -2.45
N VAL A 440 40.36 27.10 -2.62
CA VAL A 440 39.17 26.96 -1.77
C VAL A 440 38.01 26.34 -2.57
N ILE A 441 37.22 25.47 -1.92
CA ILE A 441 36.01 24.88 -2.50
C ILE A 441 34.87 25.88 -2.25
N ASN A 442 34.15 26.28 -3.30
CA ASN A 442 32.96 27.14 -3.19
C ASN A 442 31.69 26.49 -3.68
N THR A 443 31.76 25.42 -4.48
CA THR A 443 30.62 24.67 -4.95
C THR A 443 30.86 23.17 -4.81
N ILE A 444 29.90 22.46 -4.24
CA ILE A 444 29.86 21.00 -4.15
C ILE A 444 28.49 20.54 -4.67
N GLY A 445 28.47 19.50 -5.49
CA GLY A 445 27.21 18.87 -5.96
C GLY A 445 27.33 17.37 -6.04
N ASP A 446 26.20 16.70 -5.90
CA ASP A 446 26.03 15.28 -6.18
C ASP A 446 24.61 15.03 -6.72
N ALA A 447 24.51 14.22 -7.76
CA ALA A 447 23.27 13.92 -8.44
C ALA A 447 23.18 12.41 -8.70
N GLY A 448 22.13 11.77 -8.23
CA GLY A 448 22.03 10.31 -8.33
C GLY A 448 20.64 9.73 -8.29
N ILE A 449 20.54 8.50 -8.84
CA ILE A 449 19.39 7.60 -8.76
C ILE A 449 19.68 6.60 -7.65
N ILE A 450 18.87 6.61 -6.62
CA ILE A 450 19.03 5.71 -5.47
C ILE A 450 18.04 4.56 -5.59
N TYR A 451 18.54 3.32 -5.52
CA TYR A 451 17.73 2.09 -5.59
C TYR A 451 17.51 1.56 -4.18
N SER A 452 16.43 1.99 -3.54
CA SER A 452 16.13 1.60 -2.16
C SER A 452 14.99 0.60 -2.06
N PRO A 453 14.96 -0.27 -1.02
CA PRO A 453 13.86 -1.21 -0.80
C PRO A 453 12.49 -0.54 -0.67
N GLY A 454 12.43 0.66 -0.10
CA GLY A 454 11.20 1.43 0.07
C GLY A 454 10.74 2.20 -1.16
N GLY A 455 11.50 2.13 -2.26
CA GLY A 455 11.23 2.77 -3.55
C GLY A 455 12.42 3.52 -4.10
N ASN A 456 12.52 3.57 -5.43
CA ASN A 456 13.60 4.26 -6.12
C ASN A 456 13.30 5.77 -6.20
N TYR A 457 14.34 6.58 -6.09
CA TYR A 457 14.20 8.03 -6.18
C TYR A 457 15.47 8.67 -6.77
N ILE A 458 15.29 9.86 -7.31
CA ILE A 458 16.39 10.73 -7.74
C ILE A 458 16.61 11.78 -6.67
N MET A 459 17.85 12.04 -6.33
CA MET A 459 18.25 13.11 -5.43
C MET A 459 19.40 13.88 -6.03
N VAL A 460 19.23 15.21 -6.08
CA VAL A 460 20.27 16.17 -6.50
C VAL A 460 20.46 17.18 -5.39
N VAL A 461 21.70 17.42 -5.02
CA VAL A 461 22.09 18.41 -4.03
C VAL A 461 23.21 19.25 -4.59
N PHE A 462 23.05 20.57 -4.56
CA PHE A 462 24.12 21.54 -4.73
C PHE A 462 24.26 22.40 -3.49
N LEU A 463 25.49 22.59 -3.05
CA LEU A 463 25.85 23.54 -2.01
C LEU A 463 26.80 24.58 -2.61
N TYR A 464 26.56 25.87 -2.33
CA TYR A 464 27.41 26.98 -2.72
C TYR A 464 27.62 27.92 -1.54
N HIS A 465 28.87 28.39 -1.41
CA HIS A 465 29.20 29.45 -0.47
C HIS A 465 30.18 30.45 -1.13
N PRO A 466 29.95 31.78 -1.05
CA PRO A 466 30.77 32.77 -1.77
C PRO A 466 32.21 32.84 -1.28
N GLU A 467 32.46 32.48 -0.01
CA GLU A 467 33.81 32.49 0.55
C GLU A 467 34.45 31.09 0.49
N GLN A 468 33.88 30.10 1.20
CA GLN A 468 34.44 28.76 1.27
C GLN A 468 33.43 27.73 1.79
N LEU A 469 33.41 26.56 1.20
CA LEU A 469 32.82 25.32 1.76
C LEU A 469 33.96 24.52 2.42
N ILE A 470 33.80 24.23 3.71
CA ILE A 470 34.70 23.29 4.41
C ILE A 470 34.25 21.88 4.06
N TRP A 471 35.14 21.09 3.43
CA TRP A 471 34.82 19.78 2.87
C TRP A 471 34.14 18.85 3.87
N GLU A 472 34.69 18.71 5.08
CA GLU A 472 34.16 17.80 6.10
C GLU A 472 32.75 18.20 6.52
N SER A 473 32.49 19.47 6.74
CA SER A 473 31.17 19.98 7.13
C SER A 473 30.18 19.86 6.00
N ALA A 474 30.53 20.23 4.77
CA ALA A 474 29.69 20.19 3.61
C ALA A 474 29.38 18.74 3.20
N SER A 475 30.37 17.84 3.20
CA SER A 475 30.19 16.42 2.91
C SER A 475 29.28 15.73 3.94
N THR A 476 29.46 16.04 5.23
CA THR A 476 28.61 15.55 6.31
C THR A 476 27.19 16.07 6.15
N LEU A 477 27.01 17.32 5.76
CA LEU A 477 25.67 17.89 5.51
C LEU A 477 24.94 17.15 4.38
N VAL A 478 25.60 16.95 3.23
CA VAL A 478 25.03 16.21 2.10
C VAL A 478 24.69 14.76 2.52
N SER A 479 25.58 14.11 3.27
CA SER A 479 25.35 12.79 3.83
C SER A 479 24.10 12.74 4.73
N ASN A 480 23.94 13.74 5.64
CA ASN A 480 22.76 13.81 6.51
C ASN A 480 21.45 14.04 5.73
N LEU A 481 21.51 14.90 4.69
CA LEU A 481 20.36 15.08 3.78
C LEU A 481 20.01 13.77 3.06
N SER A 482 21.01 13.05 2.55
CA SER A 482 20.82 11.73 1.91
C SER A 482 20.24 10.71 2.88
N THR A 483 20.74 10.66 4.13
CA THR A 483 20.20 9.79 5.19
C THR A 483 18.74 10.12 5.49
N ALA A 484 18.38 11.39 5.57
CA ALA A 484 17.01 11.81 5.85
C ALA A 484 16.04 11.35 4.72
N VAL A 485 16.45 11.49 3.46
CA VAL A 485 15.67 11.03 2.32
C VAL A 485 15.59 9.49 2.31
N TYR A 486 16.71 8.80 2.52
CA TYR A 486 16.70 7.34 2.59
C TYR A 486 15.74 6.83 3.67
N ASN A 487 15.79 7.41 4.87
CA ASN A 487 14.93 7.03 5.99
C ASN A 487 13.45 7.36 5.74
N PHE A 488 13.14 8.39 4.94
CA PHE A 488 11.79 8.68 4.49
C PHE A 488 11.22 7.57 3.62
N TYR A 489 12.05 6.98 2.74
CA TYR A 489 11.64 5.86 1.90
C TYR A 489 11.64 4.53 2.64
N ASN A 490 12.51 4.35 3.61
CA ASN A 490 12.75 3.10 4.33
C ASN A 490 12.52 3.28 5.83
N LEU A 491 11.26 3.53 6.20
CA LEU A 491 10.86 3.67 7.59
C LEU A 491 11.13 2.36 8.36
N PRO A 492 11.60 2.43 9.61
CA PRO A 492 11.80 1.24 10.42
C PRO A 492 10.46 0.51 10.63
N GLU A 493 10.44 -0.78 10.32
CA GLU A 493 9.34 -1.66 10.71
C GLU A 493 9.31 -1.82 12.24
N GLN A 494 8.09 -1.81 12.82
CA GLN A 494 7.88 -2.08 14.25
C GLN A 494 7.76 -3.58 14.50
#